data_af4588265d286ad1b1faaa8f5f830788
#
_entry.id   af4588265d286ad1b1faaa8f5f830788
#
_cell.length_a   1.000
_cell.length_b   1.000
_cell.length_c   1.000
_cell.angle_alpha   90.00
_cell.angle_beta   90.00
_cell.angle_gamma   90.00
#
_symmetry.space_group_name_H-M   'P 1'
#
loop_
_entity.id
_entity.type
_entity.pdbx_description
1 polymer ?
#
loop_
_entity_poly.entity_id
_entity_poly.type
_entity_poly.pdbx_seq_one_letter_code
_entity_poly.pdbx_strand_id
1 'polypeptide(L)'
;MAKRRWDLNSIYISERLQECLRPIARSALTTVVAPMGYGKTTAVNWYLGERTKLEQARVLRISVYSDNLAIFWRSAQDAFSRAGLDVLRECACPTDTAGAALLADDLCHALGGEAPCYLFLDDFHLLTDIRVPRFLCMLTNRLPENVHLIVASRDRFLPADEVLRLGGRLYQIGTEQLRLNHTELSVYARRCGTELTDAQIEELLYSSEG
;
A
#
# COMPACT_ATOMS: atom_id res chain seq x y z
N MET A 1 9.28 30.97 29.10
CA MET A 1 9.14 29.60 28.69
C MET A 1 8.66 29.56 27.24
N ALA A 2 9.51 29.15 26.31
CA ALA A 2 9.15 29.07 24.89
C ALA A 2 8.13 27.92 24.70
N LYS A 3 6.95 28.24 24.15
CA LYS A 3 5.99 27.20 23.73
C LYS A 3 6.68 26.32 22.73
N ARG A 4 6.97 25.05 23.08
CA ARG A 4 7.41 24.03 22.14
C ARG A 4 6.36 23.95 21.03
N ARG A 5 6.73 24.30 19.81
CA ARG A 5 5.91 24.14 18.63
C ARG A 5 5.89 22.62 18.34
N TRP A 6 4.73 22.01 18.51
CA TRP A 6 4.51 20.58 18.21
C TRP A 6 4.71 20.36 16.72
N ASP A 7 5.61 19.50 16.36
CA ASP A 7 5.72 19.04 14.98
C ASP A 7 4.77 17.86 14.78
N LEU A 8 3.49 18.19 14.51
CA LEU A 8 2.45 17.21 14.20
C LEU A 8 2.72 16.47 12.87
N ASN A 9 3.77 16.87 12.14
CA ASN A 9 4.17 16.23 10.88
C ASN A 9 5.26 15.16 11.08
N SER A 10 5.74 14.92 12.29
CA SER A 10 6.70 13.85 12.54
C SER A 10 5.98 12.49 12.50
N ILE A 11 6.09 11.80 11.36
CA ILE A 11 5.60 10.44 11.20
C ILE A 11 6.33 9.54 12.21
N TYR A 12 5.57 8.85 13.05
CA TYR A 12 6.10 7.83 13.97
C TYR A 12 5.85 6.43 13.38
N ILE A 13 6.92 5.75 13.05
CA ILE A 13 6.88 4.33 12.65
C ILE A 13 7.74 3.57 13.66
N SER A 14 7.13 2.70 14.44
CA SER A 14 7.82 1.89 15.44
C SER A 14 8.74 0.85 14.78
N GLU A 15 9.74 0.37 15.51
CA GLU A 15 10.64 -0.69 15.03
C GLU A 15 9.85 -1.95 14.65
N ARG A 16 8.85 -2.33 15.45
CA ARG A 16 7.95 -3.45 15.15
C ARG A 16 7.23 -3.26 13.82
N LEU A 17 6.72 -2.06 13.54
CA LEU A 17 6.05 -1.78 12.28
C LEU A 17 7.04 -1.77 11.11
N GLN A 18 8.25 -1.24 11.31
CA GLN A 18 9.32 -1.32 10.30
C GLN A 18 9.64 -2.77 9.93
N GLU A 19 9.78 -3.66 10.94
CA GLU A 19 9.99 -5.10 10.71
C GLU A 19 8.82 -5.73 9.95
N CYS A 20 7.59 -5.36 10.30
CA CYS A 20 6.39 -5.82 9.62
C CYS A 20 6.34 -5.39 8.14
N LEU A 21 6.93 -4.26 7.78
CA LEU A 21 6.96 -3.77 6.39
C LEU A 21 8.09 -4.40 5.55
N ARG A 22 9.12 -4.99 6.15
CA ARG A 22 10.26 -5.58 5.42
C ARG A 22 9.87 -6.64 4.37
N PRO A 23 8.91 -7.56 4.63
CA PRO A 23 8.55 -8.59 3.64
C PRO A 23 7.98 -8.03 2.33
N ILE A 24 7.56 -6.76 2.28
CA ILE A 24 7.08 -6.11 1.05
C ILE A 24 8.10 -6.26 -0.09
N ALA A 25 9.40 -6.11 0.19
CA ALA A 25 10.47 -6.24 -0.82
C ALA A 25 10.70 -7.67 -1.31
N ARG A 26 9.98 -8.66 -0.78
CA ARG A 26 10.12 -10.08 -1.17
C ARG A 26 8.80 -10.66 -1.67
N SER A 27 7.73 -9.87 -1.67
CA SER A 27 6.39 -10.30 -2.04
C SER A 27 6.00 -9.66 -3.36
N ALA A 28 5.38 -10.41 -4.25
CA ALA A 28 4.86 -9.85 -5.50
C ALA A 28 3.62 -8.97 -5.25
N LEU A 29 2.78 -9.37 -4.29
CA LEU A 29 1.63 -8.58 -3.84
C LEU A 29 1.64 -8.45 -2.32
N THR A 30 1.51 -7.23 -1.82
CA THR A 30 1.23 -6.96 -0.42
C THR A 30 -0.13 -6.27 -0.29
N THR A 31 -1.02 -6.83 0.52
CA THR A 31 -2.28 -6.16 0.89
C THR A 31 -2.16 -5.56 2.28
N VAL A 32 -2.58 -4.30 2.43
CA VAL A 32 -2.60 -3.58 3.71
C VAL A 32 -4.05 -3.26 4.02
N VAL A 33 -4.68 -4.07 4.88
CA VAL A 33 -6.12 -4.02 5.12
C VAL A 33 -6.42 -3.69 6.57
N ALA A 34 -7.00 -2.52 6.79
CA ALA A 34 -7.47 -2.07 8.11
C ALA A 34 -8.49 -0.94 7.95
N PRO A 35 -9.33 -0.67 8.95
CA PRO A 35 -10.25 0.47 8.95
C PRO A 35 -9.57 1.82 8.71
N MET A 36 -10.37 2.87 8.56
CA MET A 36 -9.85 4.24 8.48
C MET A 36 -9.15 4.61 9.79
N GLY A 37 -8.07 5.41 9.70
CA GLY A 37 -7.33 5.87 10.88
C GLY A 37 -6.12 5.02 11.28
N TYR A 38 -6.03 3.78 10.84
CA TYR A 38 -4.93 2.85 11.20
C TYR A 38 -3.57 3.15 10.53
N GLY A 39 -3.41 4.27 9.86
CA GLY A 39 -2.12 4.70 9.31
C GLY A 39 -1.61 3.90 8.11
N LYS A 40 -2.46 3.15 7.39
CA LYS A 40 -2.07 2.36 6.20
C LYS A 40 -1.22 3.15 5.21
N THR A 41 -1.78 4.25 4.71
CA THR A 41 -1.13 5.15 3.74
C THR A 41 0.18 5.72 4.29
N THR A 42 0.19 6.11 5.58
CA THR A 42 1.36 6.64 6.26
C THR A 42 2.48 5.61 6.35
N ALA A 43 2.17 4.39 6.77
CA ALA A 43 3.14 3.30 6.89
C ALA A 43 3.75 2.92 5.54
N VAL A 44 2.91 2.76 4.50
CA VAL A 44 3.36 2.44 3.15
C VAL A 44 4.20 3.58 2.56
N ASN A 45 3.77 4.83 2.69
CA ASN A 45 4.53 5.97 2.17
C ASN A 45 5.89 6.13 2.86
N TRP A 46 5.96 5.92 4.16
CA TRP A 46 7.22 5.89 4.90
C TRP A 46 8.15 4.80 4.33
N TYR A 47 7.64 3.56 4.21
CA TYR A 47 8.39 2.45 3.65
C TYR A 47 8.93 2.75 2.25
N LEU A 48 8.08 3.23 1.36
CA LEU A 48 8.46 3.58 -0.01
C LEU A 48 9.51 4.71 -0.05
N GLY A 49 9.41 5.69 0.86
CA GLY A 49 10.40 6.75 1.02
C GLY A 49 11.78 6.21 1.40
N GLU A 50 11.84 5.23 2.32
CA GLU A 50 13.10 4.57 2.68
C GLU A 50 13.66 3.73 1.52
N ARG A 51 12.84 2.99 0.78
CA ARG A 51 13.29 2.23 -0.40
C ARG A 51 13.85 3.13 -1.51
N THR A 52 13.20 4.27 -1.77
CA THR A 52 13.70 5.24 -2.74
C THR A 52 15.08 5.77 -2.36
N LYS A 53 15.33 6.03 -1.06
CA LYS A 53 16.62 6.51 -0.58
C LYS A 53 17.73 5.46 -0.63
N LEU A 54 17.40 4.22 -0.25
CA LEU A 54 18.39 3.14 -0.08
C LEU A 54 18.74 2.44 -1.40
N GLU A 55 17.77 2.24 -2.28
CA GLU A 55 17.88 1.35 -3.45
C GLU A 55 17.57 2.06 -4.77
N GLN A 56 17.36 3.38 -4.75
CA GLN A 56 16.92 4.15 -5.92
C GLN A 56 15.65 3.54 -6.57
N ALA A 57 14.79 2.95 -5.75
CA ALA A 57 13.59 2.27 -6.20
C ALA A 57 12.66 3.20 -6.97
N ARG A 58 12.09 2.70 -8.06
CA ARG A 58 11.01 3.38 -8.78
C ARG A 58 9.70 3.20 -8.01
N VAL A 59 8.97 4.26 -7.79
CA VAL A 59 7.69 4.22 -7.09
C VAL A 59 6.59 4.87 -7.93
N LEU A 60 5.58 4.08 -8.28
CA LEU A 60 4.34 4.54 -8.92
C LEU A 60 3.23 4.54 -7.87
N ARG A 61 2.51 5.66 -7.74
CA ARG A 61 1.36 5.78 -6.82
C ARG A 61 0.09 6.08 -7.60
N ILE A 62 -0.92 5.26 -7.36
CA ILE A 62 -2.26 5.39 -7.92
C ILE A 62 -3.23 5.48 -6.76
N SER A 63 -3.90 6.62 -6.61
CA SER A 63 -4.97 6.78 -5.63
C SER A 63 -6.32 6.56 -6.31
N VAL A 64 -7.17 5.78 -5.65
CA VAL A 64 -8.55 5.57 -6.09
C VAL A 64 -9.42 6.66 -5.48
N TYR A 65 -10.16 7.39 -6.30
CA TYR A 65 -10.99 8.52 -5.85
C TYR A 65 -12.50 8.24 -5.95
N SER A 66 -12.89 7.20 -6.67
CA SER A 66 -14.28 6.81 -6.85
C SER A 66 -14.40 5.36 -7.33
N ASP A 67 -15.61 4.83 -7.39
CA ASP A 67 -15.95 3.52 -7.95
C ASP A 67 -15.98 3.49 -9.50
N ASN A 68 -15.74 4.64 -10.13
CA ASN A 68 -15.76 4.75 -11.60
C ASN A 68 -14.45 4.22 -12.20
N LEU A 69 -14.55 3.10 -12.92
CA LEU A 69 -13.43 2.43 -13.57
C LEU A 69 -12.68 3.34 -14.55
N ALA A 70 -13.38 4.23 -15.28
CA ALA A 70 -12.73 5.13 -16.23
C ALA A 70 -11.88 6.20 -15.51
N ILE A 71 -12.33 6.69 -14.34
CA ILE A 71 -11.55 7.61 -13.51
C ILE A 71 -10.32 6.91 -12.94
N PHE A 72 -10.49 5.69 -12.43
CA PHE A 72 -9.36 4.88 -11.97
C PHE A 72 -8.34 4.63 -13.09
N TRP A 73 -8.82 4.24 -14.28
CA TRP A 73 -7.95 4.01 -15.43
C TRP A 73 -7.14 5.25 -15.81
N ARG A 74 -7.80 6.41 -15.82
CA ARG A 74 -7.13 7.69 -16.09
C ARG A 74 -6.07 8.00 -15.02
N SER A 75 -6.36 7.76 -13.74
CA SER A 75 -5.37 7.90 -12.66
C SER A 75 -4.15 6.99 -12.86
N ALA A 76 -4.38 5.75 -13.32
CA ALA A 76 -3.30 4.83 -13.64
C ALA A 76 -2.44 5.35 -14.83
N GLN A 77 -3.08 5.77 -15.93
CA GLN A 77 -2.39 6.36 -17.06
C GLN A 77 -1.52 7.56 -16.66
N ASP A 78 -2.06 8.46 -15.86
CA ASP A 78 -1.35 9.65 -15.38
C ASP A 78 -0.17 9.28 -14.45
N ALA A 79 -0.32 8.25 -13.61
CA ALA A 79 0.76 7.78 -12.73
C ALA A 79 1.91 7.16 -13.53
N PHE A 80 1.60 6.32 -14.52
CA PHE A 80 2.59 5.71 -15.41
C PHE A 80 3.30 6.76 -16.26
N SER A 81 2.57 7.69 -16.86
CA SER A 81 3.14 8.78 -17.67
C SER A 81 4.10 9.65 -16.85
N ARG A 82 3.74 10.00 -15.61
CA ARG A 82 4.63 10.74 -14.69
C ARG A 82 5.92 9.98 -14.34
N ALA A 83 5.86 8.66 -14.36
CA ALA A 83 7.03 7.80 -14.16
C ALA A 83 7.85 7.58 -15.44
N GLY A 84 7.47 8.22 -16.57
CA GLY A 84 8.12 8.05 -17.86
C GLY A 84 7.79 6.72 -18.54
N LEU A 85 6.67 6.08 -18.19
CA LEU A 85 6.22 4.81 -18.75
C LEU A 85 5.00 5.04 -19.63
N ASP A 86 5.17 4.84 -20.93
CA ASP A 86 4.11 5.10 -21.93
C ASP A 86 3.19 3.90 -22.19
N VAL A 87 3.40 2.77 -21.50
CA VAL A 87 2.67 1.51 -21.72
C VAL A 87 1.13 1.64 -21.61
N LEU A 88 0.63 2.55 -20.79
CA LEU A 88 -0.81 2.81 -20.65
C LEU A 88 -1.33 3.99 -21.48
N ARG A 89 -0.48 4.74 -22.17
CA ARG A 89 -0.82 6.05 -22.76
C ARG A 89 -2.00 6.01 -23.73
N GLU A 90 -2.02 5.02 -24.61
CA GLU A 90 -3.07 4.85 -25.62
C GLU A 90 -3.89 3.57 -25.40
N CYS A 91 -3.66 2.91 -24.25
CA CYS A 91 -4.31 1.67 -23.93
C CYS A 91 -5.70 1.92 -23.33
N ALA A 92 -6.73 1.31 -23.91
CA ALA A 92 -8.04 1.27 -23.28
C ALA A 92 -8.07 0.28 -22.12
N CYS A 93 -8.94 0.52 -21.13
CA CYS A 93 -9.17 -0.45 -20.07
C CYS A 93 -9.67 -1.78 -20.68
N PRO A 94 -9.02 -2.92 -20.42
CA PRO A 94 -9.40 -4.20 -21.01
C PRO A 94 -10.83 -4.58 -20.61
N THR A 95 -11.60 -5.08 -21.58
CA THR A 95 -12.97 -5.52 -21.37
C THR A 95 -13.12 -7.04 -21.27
N ASP A 96 -12.10 -7.78 -21.71
CA ASP A 96 -12.06 -9.24 -21.70
C ASP A 96 -10.74 -9.79 -21.12
N THR A 97 -10.72 -11.11 -20.92
CA THR A 97 -9.57 -11.81 -20.30
C THR A 97 -8.33 -11.81 -21.19
N ALA A 98 -8.51 -11.85 -22.52
CA ALA A 98 -7.38 -11.90 -23.46
C ALA A 98 -6.65 -10.54 -23.48
N GLY A 99 -7.40 -9.44 -23.59
CA GLY A 99 -6.86 -8.09 -23.51
C GLY A 99 -6.21 -7.81 -22.14
N ALA A 100 -6.83 -8.31 -21.06
CA ALA A 100 -6.25 -8.22 -19.72
C ALA A 100 -4.90 -8.99 -19.61
N ALA A 101 -4.80 -10.14 -20.25
CA ALA A 101 -3.56 -10.92 -20.24
C ALA A 101 -2.43 -10.22 -21.02
N LEU A 102 -2.74 -9.69 -22.20
CA LEU A 102 -1.77 -8.90 -22.99
C LEU A 102 -1.30 -7.67 -22.22
N LEU A 103 -2.23 -6.91 -21.62
CA LEU A 103 -1.87 -5.77 -20.79
C LEU A 103 -0.97 -6.16 -19.60
N ALA A 104 -1.24 -7.31 -18.96
CA ALA A 104 -0.41 -7.78 -17.86
C ALA A 104 1.04 -8.07 -18.32
N ASP A 105 1.21 -8.66 -19.51
CA ASP A 105 2.53 -8.94 -20.08
C ASP A 105 3.25 -7.64 -20.46
N ASP A 106 2.57 -6.67 -21.06
CA ASP A 106 3.11 -5.35 -21.39
C ASP A 106 3.54 -4.58 -20.13
N LEU A 107 2.72 -4.64 -19.05
CA LEU A 107 3.05 -4.04 -17.76
C LEU A 107 4.28 -4.70 -17.12
N CYS A 108 4.36 -6.03 -17.14
CA CYS A 108 5.51 -6.75 -16.62
C CYS A 108 6.80 -6.35 -17.34
N HIS A 109 6.72 -6.19 -18.67
CA HIS A 109 7.86 -5.73 -19.47
C HIS A 109 8.25 -4.28 -19.15
N ALA A 110 7.28 -3.37 -19.06
CA ALA A 110 7.52 -1.96 -18.79
C ALA A 110 8.00 -1.66 -17.35
N LEU A 111 7.51 -2.43 -16.37
CA LEU A 111 7.88 -2.28 -14.95
C LEU A 111 9.18 -3.01 -14.61
N GLY A 112 9.54 -4.05 -15.34
CA GLY A 112 10.78 -4.80 -15.16
C GLY A 112 12.02 -3.92 -15.37
N GLY A 113 13.17 -4.35 -14.84
CA GLY A 113 14.44 -3.64 -14.95
C GLY A 113 15.41 -4.07 -13.85
N GLU A 114 16.51 -3.34 -13.68
CA GLU A 114 17.49 -3.66 -12.64
C GLU A 114 17.09 -3.11 -11.26
N ALA A 115 16.52 -1.91 -11.23
CA ALA A 115 16.09 -1.28 -9.99
C ALA A 115 14.73 -1.82 -9.51
N PRO A 116 14.53 -1.95 -8.17
CA PRO A 116 13.23 -2.33 -7.62
C PRO A 116 12.13 -1.34 -8.04
N CYS A 117 10.95 -1.88 -8.35
CA CYS A 117 9.79 -1.10 -8.73
C CYS A 117 8.61 -1.40 -7.81
N TYR A 118 8.06 -0.37 -7.21
CA TYR A 118 6.88 -0.47 -6.32
C TYR A 118 5.69 0.23 -6.96
N LEU A 119 4.61 -0.51 -7.17
CA LEU A 119 3.33 0.02 -7.61
C LEU A 119 2.38 0.05 -6.39
N PHE A 120 2.02 1.24 -5.93
CA PHE A 120 1.15 1.44 -4.78
C PHE A 120 -0.23 1.94 -5.19
N LEU A 121 -1.26 1.13 -4.90
CA LEU A 121 -2.67 1.48 -5.04
C LEU A 121 -3.23 1.83 -3.66
N ASP A 122 -3.66 3.07 -3.50
CA ASP A 122 -4.24 3.56 -2.23
C ASP A 122 -5.76 3.75 -2.35
N ASP A 123 -6.46 3.60 -1.21
CA ASP A 123 -7.92 3.69 -1.09
C ASP A 123 -8.69 2.72 -2.01
N PHE A 124 -8.13 1.52 -2.23
CA PHE A 124 -8.66 0.53 -3.17
C PHE A 124 -10.10 0.08 -2.85
N HIS A 125 -10.55 0.19 -1.60
CA HIS A 125 -11.92 -0.12 -1.18
C HIS A 125 -13.01 0.72 -1.90
N LEU A 126 -12.64 1.83 -2.51
CA LEU A 126 -13.57 2.66 -3.30
C LEU A 126 -13.91 2.03 -4.65
N LEU A 127 -13.12 1.07 -5.13
CA LEU A 127 -13.32 0.45 -6.43
C LEU A 127 -14.03 -0.89 -6.26
N THR A 128 -15.27 -0.97 -6.70
CA THR A 128 -16.13 -2.15 -6.51
C THR A 128 -16.13 -3.14 -7.68
N ASP A 129 -15.54 -2.78 -8.83
CA ASP A 129 -15.50 -3.64 -10.01
C ASP A 129 -14.59 -4.86 -9.79
N ILE A 130 -15.20 -6.03 -9.71
CA ILE A 130 -14.52 -7.32 -9.46
C ILE A 130 -13.45 -7.69 -10.52
N ARG A 131 -13.51 -7.09 -11.71
CA ARG A 131 -12.50 -7.33 -12.75
C ARG A 131 -11.13 -6.82 -12.32
N VAL A 132 -11.08 -5.74 -11.53
CA VAL A 132 -9.80 -5.15 -11.09
C VAL A 132 -9.06 -6.05 -10.11
N PRO A 133 -9.63 -6.55 -9.00
CA PRO A 133 -8.95 -7.53 -8.15
C PRO A 133 -8.46 -8.76 -8.90
N ARG A 134 -9.26 -9.30 -9.81
CA ARG A 134 -8.86 -10.45 -10.65
C ARG A 134 -7.69 -10.12 -11.57
N PHE A 135 -7.71 -8.93 -12.18
CA PHE A 135 -6.58 -8.44 -12.98
C PHE A 135 -5.31 -8.29 -12.12
N LEU A 136 -5.41 -7.74 -10.91
CA LEU A 136 -4.26 -7.63 -10.00
C LEU A 136 -3.69 -8.99 -9.63
N CYS A 137 -4.53 -10.01 -9.41
CA CYS A 137 -4.07 -11.37 -9.17
C CYS A 137 -3.36 -11.97 -10.40
N MET A 138 -3.92 -11.77 -11.60
CA MET A 138 -3.31 -12.19 -12.85
C MET A 138 -1.95 -11.52 -13.07
N LEU A 139 -1.87 -10.21 -12.88
CA LEU A 139 -0.65 -9.42 -12.97
C LEU A 139 0.39 -9.93 -11.96
N THR A 140 0.00 -10.09 -10.68
CA THR A 140 0.88 -10.57 -9.61
C THR A 140 1.58 -11.88 -9.97
N ASN A 141 0.88 -12.82 -10.62
CA ASN A 141 1.47 -14.10 -11.01
C ASN A 141 2.52 -13.99 -12.12
N ARG A 142 2.57 -12.85 -12.82
CA ARG A 142 3.51 -12.57 -13.92
C ARG A 142 4.60 -11.58 -13.56
N LEU A 143 4.44 -10.83 -12.45
CA LEU A 143 5.40 -9.80 -12.05
C LEU A 143 6.83 -10.35 -11.95
N PRO A 144 7.83 -9.64 -12.50
CA PRO A 144 9.24 -9.89 -12.23
C PRO A 144 9.55 -9.81 -10.73
N GLU A 145 10.64 -10.47 -10.29
CA GLU A 145 11.02 -10.52 -8.87
C GLU A 145 11.29 -9.17 -8.22
N ASN A 146 11.73 -8.20 -9.02
CA ASN A 146 12.02 -6.83 -8.57
C ASN A 146 10.81 -5.89 -8.65
N VAL A 147 9.62 -6.38 -8.98
CA VAL A 147 8.39 -5.58 -9.05
C VAL A 147 7.40 -6.00 -7.97
N HIS A 148 7.00 -5.03 -7.16
CA HIS A 148 6.19 -5.24 -5.96
C HIS A 148 4.90 -4.41 -6.05
N LEU A 149 3.76 -5.08 -6.00
CA LEU A 149 2.45 -4.44 -5.92
C LEU A 149 2.02 -4.31 -4.47
N ILE A 150 1.63 -3.11 -4.05
CA ILE A 150 1.10 -2.83 -2.71
C ILE A 150 -0.30 -2.27 -2.87
N VAL A 151 -1.27 -2.81 -2.16
CA VAL A 151 -2.66 -2.37 -2.22
C VAL A 151 -3.18 -2.09 -0.82
N ALA A 152 -3.51 -0.82 -0.54
CA ALA A 152 -4.14 -0.40 0.71
C ALA A 152 -5.66 -0.32 0.54
N SER A 153 -6.39 -0.96 1.45
CA SER A 153 -7.85 -1.04 1.42
C SER A 153 -8.42 -0.96 2.84
N ARG A 154 -9.69 -0.61 2.99
CA ARG A 154 -10.40 -0.75 4.27
C ARG A 154 -10.89 -2.18 4.48
N ASP A 155 -11.30 -2.83 3.42
CA ASP A 155 -11.92 -4.15 3.43
C ASP A 155 -11.08 -5.14 2.61
N ARG A 156 -11.26 -6.43 2.89
CA ARG A 156 -10.68 -7.50 2.08
C ARG A 156 -11.33 -7.49 0.70
N PHE A 157 -10.51 -7.50 -0.33
CA PHE A 157 -10.95 -7.40 -1.72
C PHE A 157 -10.51 -8.58 -2.59
N LEU A 158 -9.55 -9.39 -2.12
CA LEU A 158 -9.10 -10.56 -2.85
C LEU A 158 -10.09 -11.72 -2.68
N PRO A 159 -10.52 -12.38 -3.77
CA PRO A 159 -11.27 -13.62 -3.70
C PRO A 159 -10.48 -14.71 -2.96
N ALA A 160 -11.16 -15.54 -2.17
CA ALA A 160 -10.49 -16.55 -1.34
C ALA A 160 -9.70 -17.60 -2.16
N ASP A 161 -10.19 -17.95 -3.34
CA ASP A 161 -9.51 -18.86 -4.27
C ASP A 161 -8.22 -18.23 -4.84
N GLU A 162 -8.20 -16.94 -5.07
CA GLU A 162 -7.00 -16.23 -5.52
C GLU A 162 -5.97 -16.08 -4.40
N VAL A 163 -6.38 -15.88 -3.16
CA VAL A 163 -5.46 -15.89 -2.01
C VAL A 163 -4.69 -17.22 -1.94
N LEU A 164 -5.41 -18.34 -2.13
CA LEU A 164 -4.78 -19.68 -2.16
C LEU A 164 -3.82 -19.84 -3.35
N ARG A 165 -4.19 -19.35 -4.53
CA ARG A 165 -3.34 -19.44 -5.74
C ARG A 165 -2.07 -18.61 -5.65
N LEU A 166 -2.14 -17.43 -5.04
CA LEU A 166 -0.99 -16.55 -4.86
C LEU A 166 0.03 -17.14 -3.86
N GLY A 167 -0.45 -17.86 -2.85
CA GLY A 167 0.40 -18.56 -1.88
C GLY A 167 1.50 -17.66 -1.31
N GLY A 168 2.76 -18.08 -1.42
CA GLY A 168 3.93 -17.35 -0.92
C GLY A 168 4.24 -16.03 -1.65
N ARG A 169 3.58 -15.73 -2.77
CA ARG A 169 3.71 -14.45 -3.48
C ARG A 169 2.88 -13.32 -2.84
N LEU A 170 1.93 -13.67 -1.95
CA LEU A 170 1.07 -12.74 -1.23
C LEU A 170 1.57 -12.53 0.19
N TYR A 171 1.75 -11.27 0.58
CA TYR A 171 1.93 -10.86 1.96
C TYR A 171 0.73 -10.03 2.42
N GLN A 172 0.26 -10.26 3.63
CA GLN A 172 -0.92 -9.58 4.17
C GLN A 172 -0.58 -8.86 5.48
N ILE A 173 -0.84 -7.56 5.51
CA ILE A 173 -0.75 -6.72 6.69
C ILE A 173 -2.17 -6.34 7.10
N GLY A 174 -2.55 -6.71 8.30
CA GLY A 174 -3.88 -6.44 8.84
C GLY A 174 -3.86 -5.41 9.97
N THR A 175 -5.00 -5.28 10.61
CA THR A 175 -5.23 -4.37 11.75
C THR A 175 -4.24 -4.60 12.88
N GLU A 176 -3.99 -5.86 13.26
CA GLU A 176 -3.11 -6.22 14.38
C GLU A 176 -1.66 -5.75 14.17
N GLN A 177 -1.17 -5.79 12.94
CA GLN A 177 0.18 -5.32 12.62
C GLN A 177 0.29 -3.80 12.63
N LEU A 178 -0.78 -3.10 12.25
CA LEU A 178 -0.80 -1.64 12.16
C LEU A 178 -1.11 -0.96 13.50
N ARG A 179 -1.88 -1.65 14.35
CA ARG A 179 -2.29 -1.13 15.66
C ARG A 179 -1.07 -0.82 16.52
N LEU A 180 -1.05 0.35 17.15
CA LEU A 180 -0.05 0.68 18.17
C LEU A 180 -0.28 -0.18 19.42
N ASN A 181 0.79 -0.69 19.99
CA ASN A 181 0.73 -1.31 21.31
C ASN A 181 0.91 -0.24 22.41
N HIS A 182 0.78 -0.66 23.68
CA HIS A 182 0.91 0.20 24.86
C HIS A 182 2.21 1.03 24.86
N THR A 183 3.35 0.37 24.64
CA THR A 183 4.66 1.03 24.60
C THR A 183 4.78 2.02 23.45
N GLU A 184 4.32 1.62 22.27
CA GLU A 184 4.35 2.46 21.06
C GLU A 184 3.48 3.71 21.22
N LEU A 185 2.29 3.56 21.81
CA LEU A 185 1.38 4.68 22.09
C LEU A 185 1.99 5.63 23.12
N SER A 186 2.63 5.12 24.17
CA SER A 186 3.37 5.94 25.15
C SER A 186 4.49 6.76 24.50
N VAL A 187 5.27 6.12 23.61
CA VAL A 187 6.35 6.81 22.86
C VAL A 187 5.76 7.87 21.92
N TYR A 188 4.70 7.54 21.22
CA TYR A 188 4.01 8.46 20.32
C TYR A 188 3.46 9.68 21.07
N ALA A 189 2.77 9.47 22.20
CA ALA A 189 2.25 10.53 23.04
C ALA A 189 3.36 11.48 23.52
N ARG A 190 4.50 10.93 23.99
CA ARG A 190 5.67 11.75 24.38
C ARG A 190 6.23 12.56 23.21
N ARG A 191 6.28 12.02 22.01
CA ARG A 191 6.68 12.78 20.80
C ARG A 191 5.70 13.92 20.51
N CYS A 192 4.40 13.67 20.71
CA CYS A 192 3.37 14.71 20.65
C CYS A 192 3.39 15.66 21.86
N GLY A 193 4.28 15.41 22.86
CA GLY A 193 4.53 16.20 24.04
C GLY A 193 3.49 16.08 25.13
N THR A 194 2.81 14.99 25.16
CA THR A 194 1.86 14.61 26.19
C THR A 194 2.39 13.38 26.91
N GLU A 195 2.42 13.41 28.23
CA GLU A 195 2.66 12.22 29.04
C GLU A 195 1.29 11.64 29.44
N LEU A 196 1.08 10.38 29.07
CA LEU A 196 -0.12 9.63 29.40
C LEU A 196 0.21 8.65 30.53
N THR A 197 -0.72 8.48 31.46
CA THR A 197 -0.68 7.40 32.45
C THR A 197 -1.06 6.06 31.80
N ASP A 198 -0.67 4.95 32.41
CA ASP A 198 -1.01 3.61 31.90
C ASP A 198 -2.52 3.44 31.75
N ALA A 199 -3.35 3.93 32.68
CA ALA A 199 -4.80 3.87 32.58
C ALA A 199 -5.34 4.67 31.38
N GLN A 200 -4.76 5.84 31.07
CA GLN A 200 -5.13 6.62 29.89
C GLN A 200 -4.71 5.95 28.59
N ILE A 201 -3.57 5.26 28.57
CA ILE A 201 -3.11 4.49 27.40
C ILE A 201 -4.05 3.32 27.15
N GLU A 202 -4.43 2.58 28.20
CA GLU A 202 -5.39 1.47 28.08
C GLU A 202 -6.76 1.93 27.58
N GLU A 203 -7.25 3.05 28.12
CA GLU A 203 -8.53 3.64 27.66
C GLU A 203 -8.46 4.06 26.20
N LEU A 204 -7.37 4.67 25.75
CA LEU A 204 -7.18 5.06 24.35
C LEU A 204 -7.08 3.83 23.44
N LEU A 205 -6.33 2.80 23.82
CA LEU A 205 -6.23 1.57 23.04
C LEU A 205 -7.57 0.84 22.94
N TYR A 206 -8.40 0.93 23.97
CA TYR A 206 -9.75 0.35 23.95
C TYR A 206 -10.74 1.16 23.12
N SER A 207 -10.72 2.48 23.24
CA SER A 207 -11.70 3.38 22.61
C SER A 207 -11.40 3.72 21.16
N SER A 208 -10.12 3.71 20.77
CA SER A 208 -9.68 4.11 19.42
C SER A 208 -9.63 2.96 18.42
N GLU A 209 -9.91 1.73 18.87
CA GLU A 209 -9.72 0.51 18.06
C GLU A 209 -8.30 0.34 17.48
N GLY A 210 -7.35 1.18 17.90
CA GLY A 210 -5.94 1.12 17.50
C GLY A 210 -5.38 2.44 17.05
#